data_2d5e624c0d1e7d457db3750cef295196
#
_entry.id   2d5e624c0d1e7d457db3750cef295196
#
_cell.length_a   1.000
_cell.length_b   1.000
_cell.length_c   1.000
_cell.angle_alpha   90.00
_cell.angle_beta   90.00
_cell.angle_gamma   90.00
#
_symmetry.space_group_name_H-M   'P 1'
#
loop_
_entity.id
_entity.type
_entity.pdbx_description
1 polymer ?
#
loop_
_entity_poly.entity_id
_entity_poly.type
_entity_poly.pdbx_seq_one_letter_code
_entity_poly.pdbx_strand_id
1 'polypeptide(L)'
;SLHDALPIWIVAVEPKSSPVLSGGRPGPHKIQGIGAGFIPKVMRMDIVDEVIPVENEAAFDKAREVAKSDGLLVGISSGAAIYAATELAKRPENKGKNIVVLLPDTGERYLSTPLFTVN
;
A
#
# COMPACT_ATOMS: atom_id res chain seq x y z
N SER A 1 19.69 1.86 -13.11
CA SER A 1 18.52 1.77 -12.24
C SER A 1 17.71 3.05 -12.30
N LEU A 2 16.50 3.03 -11.75
CA LEU A 2 15.69 4.24 -11.66
C LEU A 2 16.38 5.33 -10.83
N HIS A 3 17.11 4.94 -9.80
CA HIS A 3 17.85 5.87 -8.97
C HIS A 3 18.97 6.58 -9.74
N ASP A 4 19.61 5.88 -10.68
CA ASP A 4 20.67 6.47 -11.49
C ASP A 4 20.12 7.42 -12.54
N ALA A 5 18.91 7.13 -13.06
CA ALA A 5 18.29 7.94 -14.10
C ALA A 5 17.54 9.15 -13.51
N LEU A 6 16.85 8.97 -12.37
CA LEU A 6 15.98 9.97 -11.74
C LEU A 6 16.12 9.90 -10.23
N PRO A 7 16.08 11.05 -9.53
CA PRO A 7 16.10 11.08 -8.06
C PRO A 7 14.75 10.67 -7.48
N ILE A 8 14.41 9.38 -7.61
CA ILE A 8 13.13 8.82 -7.15
C ILE A 8 13.32 8.12 -5.81
N TRP A 9 12.44 8.43 -4.86
CA TRP A 9 12.32 7.71 -3.59
C TRP A 9 11.31 6.59 -3.76
N ILE A 10 11.75 5.35 -3.59
CA ILE A 10 10.92 4.17 -3.82
C ILE A 10 10.46 3.59 -2.48
N VAL A 11 9.14 3.52 -2.30
CA VAL A 11 8.52 3.03 -1.08
C VAL A 11 7.73 1.76 -1.35
N ALA A 12 8.03 0.71 -0.60
CA ALA A 12 7.28 -0.53 -0.61
C ALA A 12 6.25 -0.52 0.53
N VAL A 13 5.13 -1.18 0.31
CA VAL A 13 4.05 -1.26 1.28
C VAL A 13 3.83 -2.73 1.64
N GLU A 14 3.68 -3.01 2.93
CA GLU A 14 3.41 -4.37 3.40
C GLU A 14 2.41 -4.36 4.56
N PRO A 15 1.75 -5.50 4.84
CA PRO A 15 0.87 -5.60 6.00
C PRO A 15 1.68 -5.49 7.29
N LYS A 16 1.20 -4.69 8.24
CA LYS A 16 1.86 -4.54 9.53
C LYS A 16 1.92 -5.86 10.31
N SER A 17 0.90 -6.71 10.16
CA SER A 17 0.85 -8.01 10.82
C SER A 17 1.70 -9.08 10.13
N SER A 18 2.30 -8.77 8.98
CA SER A 18 3.23 -9.66 8.26
C SER A 18 4.38 -8.83 7.67
N PRO A 19 5.20 -8.17 8.52
CA PRO A 19 6.17 -7.18 8.05
C PRO A 19 7.50 -7.80 7.61
N VAL A 20 7.45 -8.73 6.66
CA VAL A 20 8.60 -9.51 6.21
C VAL A 20 9.65 -8.62 5.53
N LEU A 21 9.22 -7.63 4.73
CA LEU A 21 10.15 -6.71 4.06
C LEU A 21 10.93 -5.86 5.05
N SER A 22 10.33 -5.60 6.21
CA SER A 22 10.97 -4.83 7.29
C SER A 22 11.82 -5.70 8.23
N GLY A 23 11.97 -6.98 7.91
CA GLY A 23 12.75 -7.91 8.75
C GLY A 23 11.95 -8.60 9.84
N GLY A 24 10.64 -8.44 9.87
CA GLY A 24 9.76 -9.09 10.84
C GLY A 24 9.35 -10.49 10.42
N ARG A 25 8.52 -11.11 11.25
CA ARG A 25 8.01 -12.46 10.99
C ARG A 25 6.75 -12.43 10.15
N PRO A 26 6.56 -13.42 9.25
CA PRO A 26 5.29 -13.52 8.52
C PRO A 26 4.15 -13.84 9.49
N GLY A 27 2.97 -13.32 9.18
CA GLY A 27 1.77 -13.54 9.97
C GLY A 27 0.52 -13.39 9.12
N PRO A 28 -0.64 -13.77 9.68
CA PRO A 28 -1.90 -13.62 8.96
C PRO A 28 -2.27 -12.14 8.80
N HIS A 29 -2.85 -11.82 7.65
CA HIS A 29 -3.34 -10.46 7.37
C HIS A 29 -4.52 -10.53 6.39
N LYS A 30 -5.21 -9.40 6.22
CA LYS A 30 -6.42 -9.31 5.39
C LYS A 30 -6.23 -8.46 4.14
N ILE A 31 -5.00 -8.10 3.80
CA ILE A 31 -4.71 -7.27 2.63
C ILE A 31 -4.34 -8.18 1.46
N GLN A 32 -5.35 -8.62 0.71
CA GLN A 32 -5.14 -9.51 -0.43
C GLN A 32 -4.27 -8.83 -1.49
N GLY A 33 -3.36 -9.60 -2.07
CA GLY A 33 -2.49 -9.14 -3.15
C GLY A 33 -1.10 -8.71 -2.73
N ILE A 34 -0.87 -8.52 -1.42
CA ILE A 34 0.45 -8.21 -0.88
C ILE A 34 0.73 -9.11 0.33
N GLY A 35 1.92 -8.99 0.89
CA GLY A 35 2.27 -9.73 2.11
C GLY A 35 2.31 -11.24 1.91
N ALA A 36 3.13 -11.71 0.97
CA ALA A 36 3.22 -13.13 0.63
C ALA A 36 3.81 -14.00 1.75
N GLY A 37 4.35 -13.39 2.81
CA GLY A 37 4.99 -14.14 3.90
C GLY A 37 6.47 -14.44 3.65
N PHE A 38 7.00 -14.00 2.52
CA PHE A 38 8.40 -14.13 2.15
C PHE A 38 8.77 -13.00 1.20
N ILE A 39 10.07 -12.80 0.98
CA ILE A 39 10.53 -11.82 0.00
C ILE A 39 10.61 -12.54 -1.35
N PRO A 40 9.75 -12.16 -2.34
CA PRO A 40 9.80 -12.81 -3.66
C PRO A 40 11.16 -12.62 -4.33
N LYS A 41 11.58 -13.61 -5.10
CA LYS A 41 12.87 -13.56 -5.80
C LYS A 41 12.96 -12.40 -6.79
N VAL A 42 11.83 -11.98 -7.35
CA VAL A 42 11.79 -10.85 -8.29
C VAL A 42 11.83 -9.50 -7.60
N MET A 43 11.71 -9.47 -6.29
CA MET A 43 11.70 -8.23 -5.50
C MET A 43 13.11 -7.65 -5.43
N ARG A 44 13.25 -6.43 -5.93
CA ARG A 44 14.52 -5.68 -5.93
C ARG A 44 14.61 -4.85 -4.65
N MET A 45 14.95 -5.49 -3.52
CA MET A 45 15.09 -4.78 -2.24
C MET A 45 16.20 -3.73 -2.28
N ASP A 46 17.16 -3.89 -3.17
CA ASP A 46 18.27 -2.94 -3.33
C ASP A 46 17.83 -1.55 -3.82
N ILE A 47 16.67 -1.45 -4.47
CA ILE A 47 16.15 -0.15 -4.93
C ILE A 47 15.08 0.42 -4.03
N VAL A 48 14.65 -0.31 -3.01
CA VAL A 48 13.61 0.16 -2.07
C VAL A 48 14.27 1.06 -1.03
N ASP A 49 13.80 2.29 -0.94
CA ASP A 49 14.31 3.30 0.01
C ASP A 49 13.64 3.22 1.36
N GLU A 50 12.37 2.84 1.37
CA GLU A 50 11.58 2.78 2.60
C GLU A 50 10.51 1.72 2.49
N VAL A 51 10.16 1.07 3.61
CA VAL A 51 9.05 0.14 3.70
C VAL A 51 8.04 0.69 4.71
N ILE A 52 6.78 0.81 4.31
CA ILE A 52 5.72 1.28 5.19
C ILE A 52 4.77 0.12 5.48
N PRO A 53 4.73 -0.36 6.74
CA PRO A 53 3.73 -1.35 7.14
C PRO A 53 2.37 -0.67 7.35
N VAL A 54 1.31 -1.34 6.90
CA VAL A 54 -0.06 -0.81 6.97
C VAL A 54 -0.95 -1.82 7.69
N GLU A 55 -1.78 -1.33 8.60
CA GLU A 55 -2.76 -2.16 9.30
C GLU A 55 -3.92 -2.50 8.37
N ASN A 56 -4.55 -3.67 8.60
CA ASN A 56 -5.71 -4.12 7.83
C ASN A 56 -6.82 -3.06 7.83
N GLU A 57 -7.15 -2.54 9.02
CA GLU A 57 -8.21 -1.54 9.16
C GLU A 57 -7.90 -0.27 8.38
N ALA A 58 -6.66 0.19 8.40
CA ALA A 58 -6.25 1.39 7.67
C ALA A 58 -6.41 1.20 6.17
N ALA A 59 -6.06 0.02 5.64
CA ALA A 59 -6.23 -0.29 4.23
C ALA A 59 -7.71 -0.31 3.82
N PHE A 60 -8.56 -0.95 4.63
CA PHE A 60 -10.00 -1.02 4.38
C PHE A 60 -10.63 0.36 4.43
N ASP A 61 -10.33 1.13 5.47
CA ASP A 61 -10.89 2.47 5.66
C ASP A 61 -10.51 3.40 4.50
N LYS A 62 -9.25 3.34 4.07
CA LYS A 62 -8.78 4.18 2.96
C LYS A 62 -9.46 3.80 1.64
N ALA A 63 -9.63 2.51 1.36
CA ALA A 63 -10.33 2.07 0.15
C ALA A 63 -11.79 2.56 0.15
N ARG A 64 -12.47 2.51 1.29
CA ARG A 64 -13.83 3.01 1.43
C ARG A 64 -13.88 4.53 1.29
N GLU A 65 -12.92 5.22 1.88
CA GLU A 65 -12.83 6.68 1.83
C GLU A 65 -12.70 7.19 0.40
N VAL A 66 -11.79 6.62 -0.41
CA VAL A 66 -11.62 7.05 -1.80
C VAL A 66 -12.82 6.68 -2.66
N ALA A 67 -13.51 5.59 -2.36
CA ALA A 67 -14.74 5.25 -3.06
C ALA A 67 -15.80 6.33 -2.87
N LYS A 68 -15.91 6.87 -1.65
CA LYS A 68 -16.87 7.92 -1.32
C LYS A 68 -16.46 9.29 -1.81
N SER A 69 -15.19 9.66 -1.62
CA SER A 69 -14.72 11.02 -1.89
C SER A 69 -14.41 11.27 -3.36
N ASP A 70 -13.80 10.28 -4.03
CA ASP A 70 -13.28 10.44 -5.38
C ASP A 70 -13.97 9.54 -6.41
N GLY A 71 -14.91 8.71 -5.97
CA GLY A 71 -15.60 7.78 -6.85
C GLY A 71 -14.70 6.67 -7.39
N LEU A 72 -13.55 6.44 -6.76
CA LEU A 72 -12.60 5.40 -7.17
C LEU A 72 -12.89 4.10 -6.44
N LEU A 73 -13.30 3.08 -7.20
CA LEU A 73 -13.53 1.75 -6.66
C LEU A 73 -12.24 0.93 -6.76
N VAL A 74 -11.50 0.86 -5.67
CA VAL A 74 -10.18 0.21 -5.63
C VAL A 74 -10.19 -1.01 -4.69
N GLY A 75 -9.23 -1.91 -4.88
CA GLY A 75 -9.06 -3.07 -4.02
C GLY A 75 -8.40 -2.74 -2.69
N ILE A 76 -8.30 -3.74 -1.83
CA ILE A 76 -7.74 -3.58 -0.48
C ILE A 76 -6.27 -3.20 -0.53
N SER A 77 -5.48 -3.85 -1.40
CA SER A 77 -4.06 -3.52 -1.55
C SER A 77 -3.85 -2.10 -2.08
N SER A 78 -4.75 -1.65 -2.95
CA SER A 78 -4.73 -0.26 -3.42
C SER A 78 -5.06 0.71 -2.28
N GLY A 79 -5.98 0.34 -1.39
CA GLY A 79 -6.26 1.10 -0.17
C GLY A 79 -5.03 1.23 0.71
N ALA A 80 -4.27 0.15 0.87
CA ALA A 80 -3.01 0.18 1.61
C ALA A 80 -2.00 1.12 0.97
N ALA A 81 -1.86 1.07 -0.36
CA ALA A 81 -0.94 1.95 -1.09
C ALA A 81 -1.33 3.42 -0.96
N ILE A 82 -2.61 3.73 -1.07
CA ILE A 82 -3.11 5.11 -0.92
C ILE A 82 -2.92 5.60 0.52
N TYR A 83 -3.13 4.74 1.50
CA TYR A 83 -2.88 5.09 2.89
C TYR A 83 -1.41 5.48 3.10
N ALA A 84 -0.48 4.66 2.61
CA ALA A 84 0.95 4.93 2.70
C ALA A 84 1.31 6.25 2.00
N ALA A 85 0.76 6.49 0.81
CA ALA A 85 0.99 7.73 0.07
C ALA A 85 0.46 8.94 0.83
N THR A 86 -0.71 8.81 1.49
CA THR A 86 -1.28 9.89 2.30
C THR A 86 -0.38 10.23 3.48
N GLU A 87 0.16 9.21 4.15
CA GLU A 87 1.09 9.43 5.26
C GLU A 87 2.40 10.09 4.78
N LEU A 88 2.91 9.68 3.61
CA LEU A 88 4.08 10.31 3.01
C LEU A 88 3.82 11.77 2.65
N ALA A 89 2.63 12.08 2.14
CA ALA A 89 2.26 13.44 1.76
C ALA A 89 2.18 14.38 2.96
N LYS A 90 1.92 13.85 4.15
CA LYS A 90 1.86 14.65 5.39
C LYS A 90 3.24 15.06 5.89
N ARG A 91 4.30 14.42 5.43
CA ARG A 91 5.66 14.74 5.89
C ARG A 91 6.10 16.09 5.33
N PRO A 92 6.64 17.00 6.19
CA PRO A 92 7.07 18.33 5.72
C PRO A 92 8.09 18.29 4.60
N GLU A 93 9.02 17.33 4.61
CA GLU A 93 10.06 17.21 3.58
C GLU A 93 9.49 16.85 2.21
N ASN A 94 8.24 16.38 2.14
CA ASN A 94 7.60 15.99 0.89
C ASN A 94 6.70 17.09 0.31
N LYS A 95 6.64 18.24 0.96
CA LYS A 95 5.83 19.37 0.47
C LYS A 95 6.27 19.77 -0.94
N GLY A 96 5.31 19.84 -1.84
CA GLY A 96 5.57 20.22 -3.24
C GLY A 96 6.08 19.10 -4.12
N LYS A 97 6.27 17.89 -3.58
CA LYS A 97 6.73 16.75 -4.36
C LYS A 97 5.56 15.98 -4.96
N ASN A 98 5.83 15.33 -6.09
CA ASN A 98 4.86 14.45 -6.73
C ASN A 98 4.95 13.05 -6.12
N ILE A 99 3.79 12.48 -5.77
CA ILE A 99 3.70 11.12 -5.24
C ILE A 99 2.87 10.30 -6.21
N VAL A 100 3.49 9.25 -6.77
CA VAL A 100 2.83 8.33 -7.69
C VAL A 100 2.49 7.06 -6.93
N VAL A 101 1.24 6.62 -7.03
CA VAL A 101 0.73 5.44 -6.34
C VAL A 101 0.24 4.44 -7.37
N LEU A 102 0.76 3.21 -7.30
CA LEU A 102 0.27 2.13 -8.14
C LEU A 102 -0.94 1.49 -7.49
N LEU A 103 -2.06 1.46 -8.22
CA LEU A 103 -3.32 0.84 -7.78
C LEU A 103 -3.55 -0.43 -8.61
N PRO A 104 -3.06 -1.58 -8.12
CA PRO A 104 -3.00 -2.80 -8.94
C PRO A 104 -4.34 -3.49 -9.15
N ASP A 105 -5.39 -3.09 -8.42
CA ASP A 105 -6.64 -3.84 -8.38
C ASP A 105 -7.85 -2.91 -8.27
N THR A 106 -9.01 -3.41 -8.70
CA THR A 106 -10.27 -2.65 -8.57
C THR A 106 -11.09 -3.17 -7.41
N GLY A 107 -11.99 -2.32 -6.89
CA GLY A 107 -12.88 -2.69 -5.80
C GLY A 107 -14.01 -3.62 -6.21
N GLU A 108 -14.30 -3.77 -7.49
CA GLU A 108 -15.39 -4.62 -7.98
C GLU A 108 -15.28 -6.07 -7.50
N ARG A 109 -14.05 -6.58 -7.39
CA ARG A 109 -13.77 -7.92 -6.90
C ARG A 109 -14.14 -8.12 -5.44
N TYR A 110 -14.36 -7.03 -4.71
CA TYR A 110 -14.57 -7.04 -3.25
C TYR A 110 -15.94 -6.54 -2.83
N LEU A 111 -16.87 -6.34 -3.76
CA LEU A 111 -18.20 -5.81 -3.45
C LEU A 111 -18.97 -6.64 -2.42
N SER A 112 -18.79 -7.96 -2.44
CA SER A 112 -19.43 -8.87 -1.50
C SER A 112 -18.58 -9.16 -0.26
N THR A 113 -17.43 -8.48 -0.12
CA THR A 113 -16.52 -8.68 1.01
C THR A 113 -16.72 -7.63 2.09
N PRO A 114 -16.14 -7.80 3.30
CA PRO A 114 -16.20 -6.80 4.36
C PRO A 114 -15.69 -5.42 3.96
N LEU A 115 -14.90 -5.30 2.90
CA LEU A 115 -14.36 -4.02 2.44
C LEU A 115 -15.46 -3.00 2.21
N PHE A 116 -16.57 -3.42 1.59
CA PHE A 116 -17.68 -2.52 1.24
C PHE A 116 -18.97 -2.82 2.01
N THR A 117 -18.87 -3.66 3.03
CA THR A 117 -20.01 -3.89 3.92
C THR A 117 -20.21 -2.66 4.79
N VAL A 118 -21.41 -2.09 4.72
CA VAL A 118 -21.78 -0.89 5.49
C VAL A 118 -22.67 -1.31 6.64
N ASN A 119 -22.29 -0.95 7.82
CA ASN A 119 -23.10 -1.12 9.03
C ASN A 119 -23.79 0.19 9.38
#